data_bd828798b49bf3bd5e238d5ddbc97e12
#
_entry.id   bd828798b49bf3bd5e238d5ddbc97e12
#
_cell.length_a   1.000
_cell.length_b   1.000
_cell.length_c   1.000
_cell.angle_alpha   90.00
_cell.angle_beta   90.00
_cell.angle_gamma   90.00
#
_symmetry.space_group_name_H-M   'P 1'
#
loop_
_entity.id
_entity.type
_entity.pdbx_description
1 polymer ?
#
loop_
_entity_poly.entity_id
_entity_poly.type
_entity_poly.pdbx_seq_one_letter_code
_entity_poly.pdbx_strand_id
1 'polypeptide(L)'
;MTIELVDGKAGVAHISSEDKAIIHQAKFSKSDVVYDWGDAFKCSMSSSNRATIGTGCASIQGLDWHITAAESVTISNGSQGMKRNDIICAHYHRDSKTGNENVELTVLKGSPNATAAADPKVPSGKILSGAVDAYMPLWRIPLNGITAGTPVRLFTPRGALWDSVILYQDSNWIIMCNGRMILIKFSGKIGSGSWDAVECPV
;
A
#
# COMPACT_ATOMS: atom_id res chain seq x y z
N MET A 1 -30.70 18.13 3.60
CA MET A 1 -30.62 17.27 4.81
C MET A 1 -29.16 16.95 5.00
N THR A 2 -28.59 17.23 6.16
CA THR A 2 -27.14 17.09 6.45
C THR A 2 -26.77 15.73 7.08
N ILE A 3 -27.77 14.90 7.40
CA ILE A 3 -27.59 13.56 7.95
C ILE A 3 -28.06 12.55 6.90
N GLU A 4 -27.18 11.62 6.55
CA GLU A 4 -27.43 10.56 5.58
C GLU A 4 -27.09 9.19 6.16
N LEU A 5 -28.00 8.23 5.99
CA LEU A 5 -27.73 6.83 6.28
C LEU A 5 -27.12 6.16 5.05
N VAL A 6 -25.86 5.77 5.14
CA VAL A 6 -25.07 5.28 3.98
C VAL A 6 -25.67 4.04 3.34
N ASP A 7 -26.19 3.10 4.15
CA ASP A 7 -26.71 1.81 3.68
C ASP A 7 -28.25 1.77 3.55
N GLY A 8 -28.94 2.92 3.66
CA GLY A 8 -30.36 2.96 3.87
C GLY A 8 -31.25 3.33 2.68
N LYS A 9 -30.72 3.49 1.47
CA LYS A 9 -31.51 3.94 0.32
C LYS A 9 -32.06 2.77 -0.50
N ALA A 10 -33.38 2.64 -0.58
CA ALA A 10 -34.04 1.66 -1.44
C ALA A 10 -34.16 2.17 -2.89
N GLY A 11 -33.89 1.29 -3.86
CA GLY A 11 -34.19 1.53 -5.28
C GLY A 11 -33.20 2.40 -6.08
N VAL A 12 -32.06 2.80 -5.50
CA VAL A 12 -30.96 3.51 -6.16
C VAL A 12 -29.63 2.91 -5.71
N ALA A 13 -28.55 3.13 -6.48
CA ALA A 13 -27.20 2.83 -6.01
C ALA A 13 -27.00 3.59 -4.68
N HIS A 14 -26.91 2.83 -3.58
CA HIS A 14 -27.11 3.39 -2.24
C HIS A 14 -25.82 3.61 -1.45
N ILE A 15 -24.67 3.35 -2.05
CA ILE A 15 -23.37 3.67 -1.46
C ILE A 15 -22.56 4.37 -2.54
N SER A 16 -22.26 5.65 -2.33
CA SER A 16 -21.30 6.36 -3.19
C SER A 16 -19.88 5.97 -2.81
N SER A 17 -18.94 6.11 -3.75
CA SER A 17 -17.52 5.94 -3.46
C SER A 17 -17.02 6.93 -2.39
N GLU A 18 -17.56 8.14 -2.37
CA GLU A 18 -17.24 9.17 -1.37
C GLU A 18 -17.69 8.73 0.03
N ASP A 19 -18.94 8.27 0.20
CA ASP A 19 -19.44 7.75 1.48
C ASP A 19 -18.60 6.57 1.97
N LYS A 20 -18.30 5.64 1.05
CA LYS A 20 -17.45 4.48 1.35
C LYS A 20 -16.05 4.93 1.81
N ALA A 21 -15.43 5.86 1.08
CA ALA A 21 -14.11 6.37 1.43
C ALA A 21 -14.10 7.05 2.80
N ILE A 22 -15.11 7.88 3.13
CA ILE A 22 -15.24 8.55 4.43
C ILE A 22 -15.32 7.52 5.55
N ILE A 23 -16.21 6.55 5.43
CA ILE A 23 -16.42 5.52 6.47
C ILE A 23 -15.19 4.64 6.64
N HIS A 24 -14.54 4.23 5.55
CA HIS A 24 -13.33 3.42 5.61
C HIS A 24 -12.15 4.20 6.21
N GLN A 25 -11.96 5.46 5.84
CA GLN A 25 -10.92 6.29 6.44
C GLN A 25 -11.14 6.50 7.94
N ALA A 26 -12.40 6.64 8.37
CA ALA A 26 -12.74 6.76 9.79
C ALA A 26 -12.48 5.48 10.58
N LYS A 27 -12.77 4.30 9.98
CA LYS A 27 -12.63 2.99 10.64
C LYS A 27 -11.19 2.47 10.63
N PHE A 28 -10.46 2.65 9.53
CA PHE A 28 -9.17 1.98 9.31
C PHE A 28 -8.00 2.94 9.25
N SER A 29 -7.95 3.83 8.26
CA SER A 29 -6.89 4.82 8.10
C SER A 29 -7.22 5.82 6.98
N LYS A 30 -6.70 7.04 7.12
CA LYS A 30 -6.65 8.03 6.03
C LYS A 30 -5.54 7.74 5.02
N SER A 31 -4.62 6.84 5.36
CA SER A 31 -3.50 6.42 4.51
C SER A 31 -3.91 5.24 3.64
N ASP A 32 -3.20 5.06 2.53
CA ASP A 32 -3.30 3.87 1.71
C ASP A 32 -2.86 2.64 2.51
N VAL A 33 -3.55 1.51 2.30
CA VAL A 33 -3.29 0.26 3.03
C VAL A 33 -3.27 -0.90 2.05
N VAL A 34 -2.25 -1.73 2.11
CA VAL A 34 -2.25 -3.08 1.53
C VAL A 34 -2.57 -4.07 2.63
N TYR A 35 -3.54 -4.95 2.38
CA TYR A 35 -3.92 -5.99 3.31
C TYR A 35 -3.06 -7.24 3.12
N ASP A 36 -2.84 -8.00 4.20
CA ASP A 36 -2.17 -9.30 4.17
C ASP A 36 -3.17 -10.36 3.70
N TRP A 37 -3.42 -10.33 2.39
CA TRP A 37 -4.34 -11.22 1.70
C TRP A 37 -3.76 -11.64 0.34
N GLY A 38 -3.94 -12.90 -0.02
CA GLY A 38 -3.39 -13.46 -1.25
C GLY A 38 -1.86 -13.40 -1.23
N ASP A 39 -1.26 -12.93 -2.31
CA ASP A 39 0.20 -12.72 -2.39
C ASP A 39 0.64 -11.36 -1.84
N ALA A 40 -0.28 -10.56 -1.29
CA ALA A 40 -0.06 -9.18 -0.88
C ALA A 40 0.68 -8.38 -1.99
N PHE A 41 0.23 -8.51 -3.23
CA PHE A 41 0.82 -7.92 -4.44
C PHE A 41 2.31 -8.22 -4.63
N LYS A 42 2.78 -9.42 -4.31
CA LYS A 42 4.17 -9.83 -4.53
C LYS A 42 4.61 -9.50 -5.96
N CYS A 43 5.74 -8.82 -6.08
CA CYS A 43 6.32 -8.45 -7.37
C CYS A 43 7.51 -9.33 -7.70
N SER A 44 7.58 -9.78 -8.94
CA SER A 44 8.74 -10.45 -9.52
C SER A 44 9.00 -9.93 -10.92
N MET A 45 10.27 -9.89 -11.34
CA MET A 45 10.62 -9.61 -12.73
C MET A 45 10.50 -10.88 -13.53
N SER A 46 9.56 -10.92 -14.49
CA SER A 46 9.40 -12.03 -15.43
C SER A 46 10.33 -11.90 -16.66
N SER A 47 10.83 -10.69 -16.92
CA SER A 47 11.88 -10.41 -17.89
C SER A 47 12.57 -9.10 -17.53
N SER A 48 13.58 -8.66 -18.33
CA SER A 48 14.30 -7.39 -18.11
C SER A 48 13.42 -6.14 -18.16
N ASN A 49 12.23 -6.23 -18.75
CA ASN A 49 11.31 -5.11 -18.94
C ASN A 49 9.85 -5.45 -18.57
N ARG A 50 9.61 -6.55 -17.86
CA ARG A 50 8.27 -6.96 -17.46
C ARG A 50 8.25 -7.41 -16.01
N ALA A 51 7.47 -6.73 -15.19
CA ALA A 51 7.17 -7.13 -13.84
C ALA A 51 5.81 -7.86 -13.78
N THR A 52 5.71 -8.84 -12.90
CA THR A 52 4.45 -9.52 -12.58
C THR A 52 4.08 -9.20 -11.15
N ILE A 53 2.84 -8.76 -10.94
CA ILE A 53 2.25 -8.46 -9.65
C ILE A 53 1.25 -9.57 -9.31
N GLY A 54 1.44 -10.21 -8.18
CA GLY A 54 0.57 -11.28 -7.67
C GLY A 54 -0.77 -10.77 -7.17
N THR A 55 -1.59 -11.69 -6.70
CA THR A 55 -2.89 -11.39 -6.10
C THR A 55 -2.75 -10.53 -4.84
N GLY A 56 -3.78 -9.76 -4.52
CA GLY A 56 -3.75 -8.90 -3.34
C GLY A 56 -5.00 -8.05 -3.21
N CYS A 57 -5.15 -7.44 -2.05
CA CYS A 57 -6.24 -6.53 -1.72
C CYS A 57 -5.67 -5.28 -1.04
N ALA A 58 -6.21 -4.12 -1.36
CA ALA A 58 -5.76 -2.87 -0.78
C ALA A 58 -6.89 -1.83 -0.72
N SER A 59 -6.64 -0.75 0.01
CA SER A 59 -7.49 0.44 0.03
C SER A 59 -6.65 1.66 -0.35
N ILE A 60 -7.06 2.37 -1.40
CA ILE A 60 -6.51 3.66 -1.79
C ILE A 60 -7.41 4.77 -1.26
N GLN A 61 -6.95 5.51 -0.27
CA GLN A 61 -7.69 6.59 0.40
C GLN A 61 -9.13 6.20 0.80
N GLY A 62 -9.33 4.93 1.22
CA GLY A 62 -10.63 4.39 1.65
C GLY A 62 -11.44 3.68 0.57
N LEU A 63 -10.99 3.65 -0.67
CA LEU A 63 -11.60 2.87 -1.75
C LEU A 63 -10.89 1.54 -1.93
N ASP A 64 -11.60 0.44 -1.70
CA ASP A 64 -11.03 -0.90 -1.77
C ASP A 64 -10.93 -1.38 -3.22
N TRP A 65 -9.84 -2.07 -3.50
CA TRP A 65 -9.56 -2.69 -4.78
C TRP A 65 -8.75 -3.97 -4.59
N HIS A 66 -8.74 -4.85 -5.58
CA HIS A 66 -8.03 -6.12 -5.50
C HIS A 66 -7.55 -6.61 -6.88
N ILE A 67 -6.57 -7.51 -6.85
CA ILE A 67 -6.12 -8.31 -8.00
C ILE A 67 -6.41 -9.77 -7.68
N THR A 68 -7.25 -10.43 -8.47
CA THR A 68 -7.65 -11.83 -8.28
C THR A 68 -6.82 -12.83 -9.08
N ALA A 69 -6.08 -12.35 -10.10
CA ALA A 69 -5.11 -13.12 -10.88
C ALA A 69 -3.89 -12.24 -11.16
N ALA A 70 -2.71 -12.86 -11.20
CA ALA A 70 -1.47 -12.11 -11.41
C ALA A 70 -1.51 -11.29 -12.70
N GLU A 71 -1.09 -10.03 -12.60
CA GLU A 71 -1.04 -9.07 -13.70
C GLU A 71 0.39 -8.69 -14.06
N SER A 72 0.60 -8.31 -15.32
CA SER A 72 1.91 -7.91 -15.82
C SER A 72 1.96 -6.44 -16.16
N VAL A 73 3.07 -5.81 -15.78
CA VAL A 73 3.34 -4.39 -16.04
C VAL A 73 4.63 -4.27 -16.84
N THR A 74 4.60 -3.47 -17.90
CA THR A 74 5.78 -3.21 -18.74
C THR A 74 6.62 -2.09 -18.15
N ILE A 75 7.90 -2.37 -17.93
CA ILE A 75 8.91 -1.40 -17.53
C ILE A 75 9.67 -0.95 -18.78
N SER A 76 9.76 0.33 -19.02
CA SER A 76 10.55 0.85 -20.14
C SER A 76 12.02 0.47 -20.00
N ASN A 77 12.67 0.07 -21.09
CA ASN A 77 14.08 -0.27 -21.07
C ASN A 77 14.93 0.89 -20.50
N GLY A 78 15.96 0.53 -19.77
CA GLY A 78 16.96 1.48 -19.30
C GLY A 78 17.87 1.98 -20.43
N SER A 79 18.78 2.87 -20.11
CA SER A 79 19.79 3.41 -21.03
C SER A 79 21.17 3.07 -20.52
N GLN A 80 22.06 2.64 -21.41
CA GLN A 80 23.44 2.27 -21.04
C GLN A 80 24.15 3.41 -20.30
N GLY A 81 24.83 3.07 -19.20
CA GLY A 81 25.55 4.04 -18.36
C GLY A 81 24.64 4.94 -17.49
N MET A 82 23.34 4.76 -17.54
CA MET A 82 22.38 5.54 -16.76
C MET A 82 21.69 4.68 -15.69
N LYS A 83 21.31 5.32 -14.58
CA LYS A 83 20.54 4.73 -13.47
C LYS A 83 19.24 5.48 -13.33
N ARG A 84 18.16 4.79 -13.01
CA ARG A 84 16.87 5.40 -12.64
C ARG A 84 16.07 4.44 -11.78
N ASN A 85 15.11 4.98 -11.04
CA ASN A 85 14.07 4.18 -10.39
C ASN A 85 12.75 4.42 -11.10
N ASP A 86 12.02 3.34 -11.41
CA ASP A 86 10.63 3.42 -11.83
C ASP A 86 9.75 2.94 -10.66
N ILE A 87 8.55 3.52 -10.50
CA ILE A 87 7.62 3.11 -9.44
C ILE A 87 6.36 2.53 -10.07
N ILE A 88 6.04 1.28 -9.73
CA ILE A 88 4.74 0.68 -10.04
C ILE A 88 3.75 1.17 -8.98
N CYS A 89 2.67 1.80 -9.44
CA CYS A 89 1.59 2.31 -8.60
C CYS A 89 0.26 1.67 -8.98
N ALA A 90 -0.64 1.53 -8.00
CA ALA A 90 -2.05 1.52 -8.30
C ALA A 90 -2.48 2.96 -8.59
N HIS A 91 -3.10 3.18 -9.73
CA HIS A 91 -3.61 4.46 -10.21
C HIS A 91 -5.14 4.43 -10.19
N TYR A 92 -5.72 5.17 -9.28
CA TYR A 92 -7.15 5.47 -9.29
C TYR A 92 -7.42 6.58 -10.28
N HIS A 93 -8.43 6.39 -11.12
CA HIS A 93 -8.93 7.39 -12.06
C HIS A 93 -10.44 7.46 -12.02
N ARG A 94 -10.97 8.69 -12.00
CA ARG A 94 -12.39 8.99 -12.16
C ARG A 94 -12.61 9.79 -13.43
N ASP A 95 -13.36 9.23 -14.36
CA ASP A 95 -13.78 9.94 -15.56
C ASP A 95 -14.72 11.10 -15.19
N SER A 96 -14.32 12.32 -15.51
CA SER A 96 -15.06 13.53 -15.15
C SER A 96 -16.39 13.69 -15.89
N LYS A 97 -16.61 12.97 -17.00
CA LYS A 97 -17.84 13.06 -17.82
C LYS A 97 -18.85 12.00 -17.41
N THR A 98 -18.39 10.77 -17.17
CA THR A 98 -19.27 9.63 -16.86
C THR A 98 -19.37 9.36 -15.36
N GLY A 99 -18.41 9.85 -14.55
CA GLY A 99 -18.29 9.53 -13.14
C GLY A 99 -17.77 8.11 -12.87
N ASN A 100 -17.43 7.35 -13.91
CA ASN A 100 -16.89 6.00 -13.73
C ASN A 100 -15.52 6.05 -13.07
N GLU A 101 -15.31 5.13 -12.14
CA GLU A 101 -14.08 5.01 -11.36
C GLU A 101 -13.42 3.67 -11.64
N ASN A 102 -12.10 3.66 -11.76
CA ASN A 102 -11.32 2.46 -11.94
C ASN A 102 -9.97 2.57 -11.19
N VAL A 103 -9.33 1.42 -10.98
CA VAL A 103 -7.95 1.31 -10.51
C VAL A 103 -7.19 0.42 -11.48
N GLU A 104 -6.02 0.86 -11.91
CA GLU A 104 -5.14 0.10 -12.80
C GLU A 104 -3.69 0.15 -12.29
N LEU A 105 -2.87 -0.81 -12.71
CA LEU A 105 -1.43 -0.76 -12.46
C LEU A 105 -0.76 0.14 -13.49
N THR A 106 -0.01 1.14 -13.03
CA THR A 106 0.73 2.05 -13.88
C THR A 106 2.18 2.19 -13.43
N VAL A 107 3.06 2.66 -14.32
CA VAL A 107 4.49 2.88 -14.02
C VAL A 107 4.80 4.35 -14.11
N LEU A 108 5.20 4.93 -12.99
CA LEU A 108 5.81 6.24 -12.94
C LEU A 108 7.30 6.09 -13.27
N LYS A 109 7.68 6.54 -14.45
CA LYS A 109 9.05 6.44 -14.94
C LYS A 109 9.93 7.52 -14.32
N GLY A 110 11.08 7.10 -13.75
CA GLY A 110 12.06 8.00 -13.23
C GLY A 110 12.91 8.68 -14.31
N SER A 111 13.66 9.68 -13.92
CA SER A 111 14.61 10.38 -14.81
C SER A 111 15.97 9.66 -14.82
N PRO A 112 16.51 9.31 -15.99
CA PRO A 112 17.83 8.71 -16.08
C PRO A 112 18.92 9.67 -15.56
N ASN A 113 19.87 9.13 -14.78
CA ASN A 113 21.01 9.88 -14.23
C ASN A 113 22.25 9.00 -14.23
N ALA A 114 23.41 9.56 -14.60
CA ALA A 114 24.67 8.81 -14.70
C ALA A 114 25.24 8.42 -13.33
N THR A 115 24.99 9.20 -12.29
CA THR A 115 25.59 9.00 -10.95
C THR A 115 24.69 8.22 -10.01
N ALA A 116 23.47 8.68 -9.80
CA ALA A 116 22.53 8.09 -8.84
C ALA A 116 21.11 8.06 -9.38
N ALA A 117 20.36 6.98 -9.09
CA ALA A 117 18.94 6.90 -9.35
C ALA A 117 18.16 7.70 -8.30
N ALA A 118 17.11 8.39 -8.73
CA ALA A 118 16.15 9.02 -7.84
C ALA A 118 14.75 8.47 -8.16
N ASP A 119 13.90 8.43 -7.14
CA ASP A 119 12.50 8.06 -7.33
C ASP A 119 11.75 9.17 -8.08
N PRO A 120 10.85 8.81 -9.00
CA PRO A 120 9.95 9.78 -9.59
C PRO A 120 9.01 10.35 -8.52
N LYS A 121 8.60 11.60 -8.71
CA LYS A 121 7.58 12.19 -7.85
C LYS A 121 6.24 11.50 -8.06
N VAL A 122 5.70 10.93 -6.99
CA VAL A 122 4.33 10.39 -7.00
C VAL A 122 3.34 11.55 -6.87
N PRO A 123 2.35 11.69 -7.79
CA PRO A 123 1.33 12.72 -7.66
C PRO A 123 0.47 12.51 -6.40
N SER A 124 0.12 13.59 -5.71
CA SER A 124 -0.58 13.59 -4.41
C SER A 124 -2.06 14.00 -4.54
N GLY A 125 -2.81 13.35 -5.41
CA GLY A 125 -4.25 13.58 -5.53
C GLY A 125 -5.00 13.18 -4.25
N LYS A 126 -6.02 13.96 -3.87
CA LYS A 126 -6.90 13.68 -2.71
C LYS A 126 -8.32 13.44 -3.22
N ILE A 127 -8.77 12.17 -3.15
CA ILE A 127 -10.06 11.73 -3.68
C ILE A 127 -11.20 12.51 -3.03
N LEU A 128 -11.25 12.60 -1.70
CA LEU A 128 -12.28 13.36 -0.97
C LEU A 128 -12.20 14.89 -1.16
N SER A 129 -11.16 15.39 -1.81
CA SER A 129 -11.05 16.79 -2.22
C SER A 129 -11.35 17.00 -3.69
N GLY A 130 -11.92 16.00 -4.37
CA GLY A 130 -12.34 16.09 -5.77
C GLY A 130 -11.26 15.78 -6.80
N ALA A 131 -10.12 15.22 -6.38
CA ALA A 131 -9.10 14.76 -7.33
C ALA A 131 -9.66 13.62 -8.19
N VAL A 132 -9.47 13.72 -9.51
CA VAL A 132 -9.85 12.67 -10.45
C VAL A 132 -8.79 11.58 -10.57
N ASP A 133 -7.57 11.84 -10.11
CA ASP A 133 -6.45 10.90 -10.11
C ASP A 133 -5.81 10.81 -8.72
N ALA A 134 -5.50 9.59 -8.28
CA ALA A 134 -4.72 9.32 -7.09
C ALA A 134 -3.79 8.14 -7.34
N TYR A 135 -2.63 8.14 -6.68
CA TYR A 135 -1.59 7.14 -6.90
C TYR A 135 -1.15 6.53 -5.57
N MET A 136 -1.15 5.22 -5.50
CA MET A 136 -0.65 4.44 -4.37
C MET A 136 0.62 3.70 -4.82
N PRO A 137 1.82 4.07 -4.35
CA PRO A 137 3.05 3.41 -4.73
C PRO A 137 3.13 2.00 -4.14
N LEU A 138 3.47 1.02 -4.96
CA LEU A 138 3.59 -0.38 -4.57
C LEU A 138 5.04 -0.86 -4.59
N TRP A 139 5.72 -0.69 -5.71
CA TRP A 139 7.05 -1.25 -5.91
C TRP A 139 7.98 -0.28 -6.63
N ARG A 140 9.19 -0.14 -6.14
CA ARG A 140 10.30 0.51 -6.86
C ARG A 140 11.03 -0.53 -7.69
N ILE A 141 11.26 -0.23 -8.96
CA ILE A 141 12.09 -1.02 -9.86
C ILE A 141 13.36 -0.23 -10.16
N PRO A 142 14.50 -0.58 -9.54
CA PRO A 142 15.76 0.07 -9.83
C PRO A 142 16.27 -0.42 -11.20
N LEU A 143 16.73 0.50 -12.05
CA LEU A 143 17.38 0.19 -13.32
C LEU A 143 18.82 0.69 -13.30
N ASN A 144 19.74 -0.17 -13.72
CA ASN A 144 21.16 0.15 -13.91
C ASN A 144 21.56 -0.25 -15.34
N GLY A 145 21.84 0.73 -16.16
CA GLY A 145 21.99 0.51 -17.59
C GLY A 145 20.67 0.01 -18.18
N ILE A 146 20.72 -1.07 -18.93
CA ILE A 146 19.55 -1.71 -19.55
C ILE A 146 18.88 -2.76 -18.65
N THR A 147 19.45 -3.04 -17.47
CA THR A 147 19.02 -4.13 -16.58
C THR A 147 18.11 -3.60 -15.48
N ALA A 148 16.94 -4.20 -15.32
CA ALA A 148 16.11 -4.01 -14.15
C ALA A 148 16.63 -4.88 -12.98
N GLY A 149 16.77 -4.27 -11.81
CA GLY A 149 17.18 -4.95 -10.59
C GLY A 149 15.99 -5.56 -9.83
N THR A 150 16.26 -6.04 -8.62
CA THR A 150 15.25 -6.63 -7.75
C THR A 150 14.22 -5.59 -7.33
N PRO A 151 12.92 -5.88 -7.47
CA PRO A 151 11.86 -5.00 -6.98
C PRO A 151 11.98 -4.72 -5.47
N VAL A 152 11.80 -3.47 -5.08
CA VAL A 152 11.82 -3.02 -3.67
C VAL A 152 10.41 -2.64 -3.25
N ARG A 153 9.89 -3.27 -2.20
CA ARG A 153 8.55 -3.00 -1.69
C ARG A 153 8.48 -1.61 -1.04
N LEU A 154 7.41 -0.86 -1.32
CA LEU A 154 7.17 0.49 -0.79
C LEU A 154 6.01 0.56 0.22
N PHE A 155 5.46 -0.58 0.61
CA PHE A 155 4.38 -0.69 1.59
C PHE A 155 4.68 -1.80 2.59
N THR A 156 3.95 -1.81 3.71
CA THR A 156 3.93 -2.93 4.67
C THR A 156 2.53 -3.50 4.70
N PRO A 157 2.32 -4.78 4.38
CA PRO A 157 1.01 -5.41 4.48
C PRO A 157 0.47 -5.32 5.92
N ARG A 158 -0.83 -5.14 6.05
CA ARG A 158 -1.52 -5.09 7.34
C ARG A 158 -2.46 -6.29 7.44
N GLY A 159 -2.36 -7.03 8.53
CA GLY A 159 -3.31 -8.09 8.88
C GLY A 159 -4.72 -7.54 9.13
N ALA A 160 -5.67 -8.43 9.35
CA ALA A 160 -7.02 -8.06 9.74
C ALA A 160 -7.02 -7.26 11.04
N LEU A 161 -8.12 -6.52 11.30
CA LEU A 161 -8.23 -5.69 12.52
C LEU A 161 -7.99 -6.46 13.82
N TRP A 162 -8.25 -7.76 13.80
CA TRP A 162 -8.10 -8.66 14.94
C TRP A 162 -6.77 -9.40 14.95
N ASP A 163 -5.97 -9.28 13.87
CA ASP A 163 -4.65 -9.90 13.79
C ASP A 163 -3.63 -9.03 14.49
N SER A 164 -2.98 -9.60 15.48
CA SER A 164 -1.89 -8.95 16.17
C SER A 164 -0.58 -9.25 15.45
N VAL A 165 0.20 -8.22 15.17
CA VAL A 165 1.58 -8.38 14.67
C VAL A 165 2.49 -8.63 15.87
N ILE A 166 3.19 -9.77 15.90
CA ILE A 166 4.21 -10.03 16.91
C ILE A 166 5.44 -9.20 16.57
N LEU A 167 5.76 -8.22 17.42
CA LEU A 167 6.93 -7.37 17.28
C LEU A 167 8.18 -8.02 17.89
N TYR A 168 7.98 -8.77 18.97
CA TYR A 168 9.04 -9.49 19.69
C TYR A 168 8.45 -10.70 20.39
N GLN A 169 9.19 -11.82 20.38
CA GLN A 169 8.83 -13.02 21.12
C GLN A 169 10.09 -13.77 21.54
N ASP A 170 10.14 -14.14 22.83
CA ASP A 170 11.09 -15.09 23.37
C ASP A 170 10.38 -16.07 24.34
N SER A 171 11.15 -16.78 25.19
CA SER A 171 10.58 -17.73 26.17
C SER A 171 9.69 -17.06 27.23
N ASN A 172 9.89 -15.78 27.50
CA ASN A 172 9.26 -15.06 28.62
C ASN A 172 8.36 -13.92 28.17
N TRP A 173 8.61 -13.32 27.00
CA TRP A 173 7.93 -12.13 26.53
C TRP A 173 7.29 -12.34 25.18
N ILE A 174 6.10 -11.81 25.04
CA ILE A 174 5.44 -11.59 23.73
C ILE A 174 5.02 -10.14 23.71
N ILE A 175 5.53 -9.38 22.72
CA ILE A 175 5.11 -8.02 22.44
C ILE A 175 4.36 -8.03 21.10
N MET A 176 3.10 -7.66 21.14
CA MET A 176 2.22 -7.66 19.97
C MET A 176 1.71 -6.23 19.73
N CYS A 177 1.52 -5.87 18.48
CA CYS A 177 0.87 -4.64 18.08
C CYS A 177 -0.43 -4.96 17.36
N ASN A 178 -1.52 -4.30 17.78
CA ASN A 178 -2.79 -4.32 17.09
C ASN A 178 -3.21 -2.86 16.85
N GLY A 179 -3.00 -2.37 15.63
CA GLY A 179 -3.20 -0.97 15.31
C GLY A 179 -2.30 -0.05 16.15
N ARG A 180 -2.89 0.74 17.05
CA ARG A 180 -2.16 1.62 17.98
C ARG A 180 -1.97 1.00 19.37
N MET A 181 -2.46 -0.21 19.60
CA MET A 181 -2.38 -0.88 20.88
C MET A 181 -1.15 -1.79 20.89
N ILE A 182 -0.31 -1.65 21.88
CA ILE A 182 0.78 -2.59 22.17
C ILE A 182 0.34 -3.47 23.33
N LEU A 183 0.28 -4.78 23.08
CA LEU A 183 0.04 -5.79 24.10
C LEU A 183 1.39 -6.38 24.50
N ILE A 184 1.69 -6.32 25.80
CA ILE A 184 2.88 -6.95 26.36
C ILE A 184 2.42 -8.09 27.27
N LYS A 185 2.79 -9.33 26.93
CA LYS A 185 2.55 -10.49 27.76
C LYS A 185 3.89 -10.99 28.32
N PHE A 186 3.95 -11.11 29.62
CA PHE A 186 5.09 -11.71 30.33
C PHE A 186 4.68 -13.07 30.94
N SER A 187 5.49 -14.09 30.76
CA SER A 187 5.33 -15.43 31.35
C SER A 187 6.60 -15.79 32.09
N GLY A 188 6.68 -15.42 33.39
CA GLY A 188 7.86 -15.70 34.22
C GLY A 188 7.70 -15.17 35.63
N LYS A 189 8.70 -15.43 36.47
CA LYS A 189 8.77 -14.85 37.81
C LYS A 189 9.42 -13.47 37.72
N ILE A 190 8.75 -12.46 38.25
CA ILE A 190 9.30 -11.12 38.42
C ILE A 190 10.29 -11.20 39.62
N GLY A 191 11.58 -11.15 39.33
CA GLY A 191 12.60 -11.00 40.38
C GLY A 191 12.67 -9.56 40.87
N SER A 192 13.27 -9.35 42.06
CA SER A 192 13.53 -8.03 42.63
C SER A 192 14.75 -7.35 41.99
N GLY A 193 14.72 -7.15 40.68
CA GLY A 193 15.76 -6.46 39.90
C GLY A 193 15.32 -5.12 39.36
N SER A 194 16.26 -4.23 39.05
CA SER A 194 15.98 -2.97 38.32
C SER A 194 15.51 -3.26 36.89
N TRP A 195 14.53 -2.53 36.44
CA TRP A 195 14.01 -2.59 35.08
C TRP A 195 14.72 -1.56 34.21
N ASP A 196 15.38 -2.01 33.18
CA ASP A 196 15.81 -1.11 32.10
C ASP A 196 14.67 -0.95 31.09
N ALA A 197 14.40 0.30 30.71
CA ALA A 197 13.39 0.59 29.71
C ALA A 197 13.86 0.02 28.36
N VAL A 198 13.05 -0.84 27.76
CA VAL A 198 13.25 -1.27 26.38
C VAL A 198 12.69 -0.18 25.48
N GLU A 199 13.55 0.49 24.71
CA GLU A 199 13.10 1.41 23.68
C GLU A 199 12.36 0.61 22.59
N CYS A 200 11.08 0.92 22.38
CA CYS A 200 10.35 0.44 21.21
C CYS A 200 10.92 1.13 19.98
N PRO A 201 11.42 0.40 18.97
CA PRO A 201 11.74 1.01 17.70
C PRO A 201 10.46 1.56 17.07
N VAL A 202 10.43 2.86 16.83
CA VAL A 202 9.32 3.60 16.20
C VAL A 202 9.34 3.38 14.68
#